data_9604f19939c20edf4da1c0fc3ec94833
#
_entry.id   9604f19939c20edf4da1c0fc3ec94833
#
_cell.length_a   1.000
_cell.length_b   1.000
_cell.length_c   1.000
_cell.angle_alpha   90.00
_cell.angle_beta   90.00
_cell.angle_gamma   90.00
#
_symmetry.space_group_name_H-M   'P 1'
#
loop_
_entity.id
_entity.type
_entity.pdbx_description
1 polymer ?
#
loop_
_entity_poly.entity_id
_entity_poly.type
_entity_poly.pdbx_seq_one_letter_code
_entity_poly.pdbx_strand_id
1 'polypeptide(L)'
;MLTEILSTLALGLLIGFTGALAPGPTLVATINASLKGDWTAGLRVSLGHIVIETAIFFLIVLGLAAVARPYTTIIAIVGGIALIVFGIMTITGSRSATLSLASQHESAGPVMAGLLTSAANPYFWLWWLSVGSALLINALSGGLLLAIVFMIGHWGADVSWYTFVSTGIAKGKAILADTAYRMIMGACGIFLVLFGIYYLAGPFLP
;
A
#
# COMPACT_ATOMS: atom_id res chain seq x y z
N MET A 1 28.34 -9.95 -7.60
CA MET A 1 27.60 -8.87 -8.28
C MET A 1 26.31 -9.34 -8.94
N LEU A 2 26.29 -10.23 -9.95
CA LEU A 2 25.02 -10.68 -10.58
C LEU A 2 24.10 -11.38 -9.57
N THR A 3 24.62 -12.28 -8.75
CA THR A 3 23.85 -12.98 -7.72
C THR A 3 23.23 -12.01 -6.70
N GLU A 4 23.98 -10.99 -6.28
CA GLU A 4 23.51 -9.96 -5.36
C GLU A 4 22.38 -9.11 -5.98
N ILE A 5 22.51 -8.75 -7.27
CA ILE A 5 21.47 -8.04 -8.00
C ILE A 5 20.19 -8.88 -8.05
N LEU A 6 20.29 -10.15 -8.43
CA LEU A 6 19.13 -11.04 -8.54
C LEU A 6 18.48 -11.31 -7.18
N SER A 7 19.27 -11.54 -6.13
CA SER A 7 18.75 -11.75 -4.77
C SER A 7 18.09 -10.48 -4.22
N THR A 8 18.65 -9.31 -4.46
CA THR A 8 18.09 -8.03 -4.02
C THR A 8 16.79 -7.70 -4.78
N LEU A 9 16.75 -7.96 -6.08
CA LEU A 9 15.52 -7.81 -6.89
C LEU A 9 14.41 -8.75 -6.37
N ALA A 10 14.74 -10.02 -6.16
CA ALA A 10 13.81 -11.01 -5.64
C ALA A 10 13.32 -10.64 -4.22
N LEU A 11 14.23 -10.17 -3.36
CA LEU A 11 13.87 -9.69 -2.02
C LEU A 11 12.91 -8.51 -2.11
N GLY A 12 13.20 -7.50 -2.93
CA GLY A 12 12.33 -6.35 -3.14
C GLY A 12 10.93 -6.79 -3.60
N LEU A 13 10.87 -7.71 -4.59
CA LEU A 13 9.61 -8.24 -5.10
C LEU A 13 8.82 -9.00 -4.01
N LEU A 14 9.45 -9.96 -3.32
CA LEU A 14 8.78 -10.80 -2.32
C LEU A 14 8.28 -9.97 -1.12
N ILE A 15 9.12 -9.08 -0.63
CA ILE A 15 8.75 -8.21 0.50
C ILE A 15 7.77 -7.13 0.05
N GLY A 16 7.88 -6.61 -1.17
CA GLY A 16 6.90 -5.69 -1.74
C GLY A 16 5.48 -6.24 -1.72
N PHE A 17 5.30 -7.53 -1.97
CA PHE A 17 3.99 -8.17 -1.83
C PHE A 17 3.42 -8.09 -0.41
N THR A 18 4.23 -8.04 0.64
CA THR A 18 3.71 -7.89 2.01
C THR A 18 3.03 -6.52 2.23
N GLY A 19 3.49 -5.49 1.53
CA GLY A 19 2.84 -4.17 1.48
C GLY A 19 1.64 -4.15 0.53
N ALA A 20 1.83 -4.60 -0.71
CA ALA A 20 0.81 -4.55 -1.76
C ALA A 20 -0.44 -5.39 -1.45
N LEU A 21 -0.26 -6.58 -0.88
CA LEU A 21 -1.36 -7.49 -0.51
C LEU A 21 -2.17 -6.99 0.69
N ALA A 22 -1.66 -6.06 1.48
CA ALA A 22 -2.37 -5.53 2.63
C ALA A 22 -3.68 -4.84 2.19
N PRO A 23 -4.83 -5.30 2.68
CA PRO A 23 -6.10 -4.70 2.31
C PRO A 23 -6.19 -3.27 2.86
N GLY A 24 -6.34 -2.29 1.98
CA GLY A 24 -6.32 -0.89 2.39
C GLY A 24 -6.92 0.07 1.35
N PRO A 25 -6.81 1.39 1.59
CA PRO A 25 -7.42 2.40 0.73
C PRO A 25 -6.98 2.32 -0.73
N THR A 26 -5.72 1.97 -1.01
CA THR A 26 -5.20 1.85 -2.37
C THR A 26 -5.81 0.66 -3.13
N LEU A 27 -6.07 -0.47 -2.43
CA LEU A 27 -6.79 -1.60 -3.01
C LEU A 27 -8.23 -1.20 -3.37
N VAL A 28 -8.92 -0.49 -2.46
CA VAL A 28 -10.29 0.00 -2.71
C VAL A 28 -10.31 0.97 -3.90
N ALA A 29 -9.36 1.90 -3.98
CA ALA A 29 -9.22 2.81 -5.11
C ALA A 29 -8.99 2.06 -6.43
N THR A 30 -8.16 1.01 -6.42
CA THR A 30 -7.92 0.15 -7.59
C THR A 30 -9.20 -0.53 -8.04
N ILE A 31 -9.97 -1.12 -7.12
CA ILE A 31 -11.25 -1.76 -7.44
C ILE A 31 -12.20 -0.74 -8.07
N ASN A 32 -12.39 0.41 -7.43
CA ASN A 32 -13.28 1.47 -7.90
C ASN A 32 -12.92 1.96 -9.31
N ALA A 33 -11.64 2.23 -9.55
CA ALA A 33 -11.15 2.64 -10.86
C ALA A 33 -11.40 1.58 -11.95
N SER A 34 -11.34 0.30 -11.56
CA SER A 34 -11.50 -0.83 -12.49
C SER A 34 -12.96 -1.13 -12.86
N LEU A 35 -13.92 -0.68 -12.05
CA LEU A 35 -15.37 -0.93 -12.29
C LEU A 35 -15.88 -0.34 -13.61
N LYS A 36 -15.19 0.66 -14.16
CA LYS A 36 -15.47 1.20 -15.50
C LYS A 36 -15.07 0.27 -16.65
N GLY A 37 -14.51 -0.90 -16.34
CA GLY A 37 -14.04 -1.89 -17.29
C GLY A 37 -12.61 -1.67 -17.78
N ASP A 38 -11.87 -0.84 -17.09
CA ASP A 38 -10.50 -0.47 -17.42
C ASP A 38 -9.50 -1.37 -16.65
N TRP A 39 -8.97 -2.37 -17.33
CA TRP A 39 -7.99 -3.28 -16.77
C TRP A 39 -6.64 -2.59 -16.46
N THR A 40 -6.35 -1.45 -17.11
CA THR A 40 -5.12 -0.67 -16.88
C THR A 40 -5.23 0.26 -15.67
N ALA A 41 -6.40 0.31 -15.03
CA ALA A 41 -6.62 1.16 -13.87
C ALA A 41 -5.63 0.85 -12.73
N GLY A 42 -5.35 -0.43 -12.48
CA GLY A 42 -4.38 -0.86 -11.47
C GLY A 42 -2.97 -0.38 -11.77
N LEU A 43 -2.52 -0.48 -13.02
CA LEU A 43 -1.22 0.07 -13.44
C LEU A 43 -1.14 1.58 -13.16
N ARG A 44 -2.21 2.33 -13.49
CA ARG A 44 -2.24 3.78 -13.26
C ARG A 44 -2.31 4.14 -11.77
N VAL A 45 -3.02 3.39 -10.96
CA VAL A 45 -3.02 3.54 -9.49
C VAL A 45 -1.61 3.27 -8.94
N SER A 46 -0.94 2.20 -9.41
CA SER A 46 0.44 1.89 -9.02
C SER A 46 1.41 3.02 -9.37
N LEU A 47 1.25 3.69 -10.51
CA LEU A 47 2.09 4.84 -10.86
C LEU A 47 1.97 5.97 -9.83
N GLY A 48 0.76 6.27 -9.37
CA GLY A 48 0.54 7.25 -8.30
C GLY A 48 1.16 6.83 -6.97
N HIS A 49 1.06 5.54 -6.62
CA HIS A 49 1.70 4.94 -5.46
C HIS A 49 3.23 5.07 -5.53
N ILE A 50 3.82 4.68 -6.65
CA ILE A 50 5.28 4.75 -6.92
C ILE A 50 5.83 6.17 -6.77
N VAL A 51 5.05 7.21 -7.12
CA VAL A 51 5.49 8.61 -6.91
C VAL A 51 5.77 8.89 -5.45
N ILE A 52 4.91 8.46 -4.52
CA ILE A 52 5.12 8.63 -3.07
C ILE A 52 6.30 7.79 -2.60
N GLU A 53 6.42 6.55 -3.06
CA GLU A 53 7.53 5.66 -2.71
C GLU A 53 8.87 6.19 -3.21
N THR A 54 8.90 6.80 -4.39
CA THR A 54 10.07 7.47 -4.92
C THR A 54 10.50 8.63 -4.01
N ALA A 55 9.55 9.41 -3.50
CA ALA A 55 9.86 10.46 -2.52
C ALA A 55 10.44 9.85 -1.23
N ILE A 56 9.86 8.75 -0.73
CA ILE A 56 10.39 8.04 0.46
C ILE A 56 11.79 7.49 0.19
N PHE A 57 12.04 6.91 -0.99
CA PHE A 57 13.37 6.45 -1.38
C PHE A 57 14.41 7.56 -1.22
N PHE A 58 14.14 8.74 -1.76
CA PHE A 58 15.06 9.88 -1.62
C PHE A 58 15.21 10.32 -0.17
N LEU A 59 14.13 10.36 0.61
CA LEU A 59 14.19 10.71 2.03
C LEU A 59 15.09 9.73 2.81
N ILE A 60 15.02 8.43 2.52
CA ILE A 60 15.85 7.42 3.17
C ILE A 60 17.31 7.55 2.73
N VAL A 61 17.56 7.69 1.43
CA VAL A 61 18.92 7.85 0.87
C VAL A 61 19.60 9.10 1.40
N LEU A 62 18.86 10.18 1.62
CA LEU A 62 19.37 11.43 2.22
C LEU A 62 19.55 11.32 3.75
N GLY A 63 19.33 10.15 4.35
CA GLY A 63 19.56 9.91 5.78
C GLY A 63 18.43 10.37 6.70
N LEU A 64 17.30 10.86 6.19
CA LEU A 64 16.18 11.33 7.00
C LEU A 64 15.50 10.19 7.80
N ALA A 65 15.68 8.92 7.40
CA ALA A 65 15.25 7.78 8.20
C ALA A 65 15.92 7.75 9.60
N ALA A 66 17.16 8.22 9.71
CA ALA A 66 17.86 8.31 11.00
C ALA A 66 17.20 9.33 11.96
N VAL A 67 16.61 10.39 11.41
CA VAL A 67 15.89 11.41 12.19
C VAL A 67 14.57 10.86 12.74
N ALA A 68 13.94 9.92 12.05
CA ALA A 68 12.66 9.32 12.47
C ALA A 68 12.85 8.27 13.59
N ARG A 69 14.03 7.65 13.71
CA ARG A 69 14.31 6.57 14.69
C ARG A 69 13.97 6.93 16.15
N PRO A 70 14.32 8.10 16.69
CA PRO A 70 13.98 8.46 18.08
C PRO A 70 12.46 8.58 18.32
N TYR A 71 11.66 8.73 17.27
CA TYR A 71 10.22 8.94 17.33
C TYR A 71 9.38 7.71 16.98
N THR A 72 9.99 6.52 16.85
CA THR A 72 9.30 5.29 16.43
C THR A 72 8.10 4.95 17.30
N THR A 73 8.19 5.14 18.63
CA THR A 73 7.08 4.92 19.55
C THR A 73 5.91 5.87 19.28
N ILE A 74 6.20 7.16 19.10
CA ILE A 74 5.16 8.17 18.81
C ILE A 74 4.53 7.86 17.44
N ILE A 75 5.34 7.53 16.44
CA ILE A 75 4.87 7.15 15.10
C ILE A 75 3.98 5.91 15.16
N ALA A 76 4.36 4.90 15.96
CA ALA A 76 3.57 3.68 16.12
C ALA A 76 2.21 3.97 16.80
N ILE A 77 2.19 4.81 17.83
CA ILE A 77 0.96 5.19 18.54
C ILE A 77 0.03 6.00 17.63
N VAL A 78 0.54 7.07 17.01
CA VAL A 78 -0.27 7.94 16.14
C VAL A 78 -0.75 7.18 14.91
N GLY A 79 0.14 6.41 14.28
CA GLY A 79 -0.20 5.58 13.13
C GLY A 79 -1.19 4.47 13.49
N GLY A 80 -1.01 3.81 14.63
CA GLY A 80 -1.94 2.78 15.12
C GLY A 80 -3.35 3.34 15.37
N ILE A 81 -3.47 4.52 16.01
CA ILE A 81 -4.76 5.21 16.18
C ILE A 81 -5.37 5.54 14.81
N ALA A 82 -4.59 6.11 13.90
CA ALA A 82 -5.07 6.45 12.56
C ALA A 82 -5.56 5.22 11.79
N LEU A 83 -4.86 4.07 11.88
CA LEU A 83 -5.27 2.80 11.29
C LEU A 83 -6.61 2.31 11.84
N ILE A 84 -6.82 2.39 13.17
CA ILE A 84 -8.08 2.00 13.81
C ILE A 84 -9.22 2.90 13.31
N VAL A 85 -9.02 4.21 13.32
CA VAL A 85 -10.03 5.17 12.84
C VAL A 85 -10.39 4.90 11.38
N PHE A 86 -9.38 4.77 10.50
CA PHE A 86 -9.58 4.44 9.09
C PHE A 86 -10.28 3.09 8.89
N GLY A 87 -9.89 2.09 9.66
CA GLY A 87 -10.50 0.77 9.62
C GLY A 87 -11.98 0.80 10.02
N ILE A 88 -12.33 1.51 11.10
CA ILE A 88 -13.71 1.69 11.52
C ILE A 88 -14.52 2.44 10.47
N MET A 89 -13.99 3.52 9.88
CA MET A 89 -14.64 4.25 8.80
C MET A 89 -14.89 3.36 7.59
N THR A 90 -13.92 2.49 7.22
CA THR A 90 -14.04 1.56 6.11
C THR A 90 -15.11 0.49 6.40
N ILE A 91 -15.16 -0.09 7.60
CA ILE A 91 -16.18 -1.06 8.03
C ILE A 91 -17.57 -0.43 7.99
N THR A 92 -17.73 0.76 8.55
CA THR A 92 -19.03 1.45 8.56
C THR A 92 -19.48 1.84 7.16
N GLY A 93 -18.57 2.37 6.33
CA GLY A 93 -18.82 2.71 4.93
C GLY A 93 -19.16 1.49 4.07
N SER A 94 -18.60 0.31 4.37
CA SER A 94 -18.86 -0.91 3.61
C SER A 94 -20.33 -1.32 3.62
N ARG A 95 -21.06 -1.03 4.69
CA ARG A 95 -22.48 -1.45 4.85
C ARG A 95 -23.41 -0.85 3.77
N SER A 96 -23.14 0.37 3.35
CA SER A 96 -23.91 1.11 2.32
C SER A 96 -23.21 1.18 0.97
N ALA A 97 -22.02 0.57 0.84
CA ALA A 97 -21.26 0.61 -0.39
C ALA A 97 -21.98 -0.16 -1.51
N THR A 98 -22.02 0.42 -2.70
CA THR A 98 -22.52 -0.21 -3.92
C THR A 98 -21.54 0.04 -5.06
N LEU A 99 -21.49 -0.88 -6.01
CA LEU A 99 -20.64 -0.74 -7.21
C LEU A 99 -21.00 0.48 -8.05
N SER A 100 -22.26 0.85 -8.07
CA SER A 100 -22.74 2.04 -8.80
C SER A 100 -22.26 3.34 -8.16
N LEU A 101 -22.27 3.46 -6.82
CA LEU A 101 -21.73 4.62 -6.11
C LEU A 101 -20.22 4.69 -6.26
N ALA A 102 -19.54 3.56 -6.15
CA ALA A 102 -18.08 3.47 -6.30
C ALA A 102 -17.62 3.99 -7.68
N SER A 103 -18.35 3.64 -8.76
CA SER A 103 -18.01 4.09 -10.12
C SER A 103 -18.24 5.57 -10.37
N GLN A 104 -19.03 6.26 -9.55
CA GLN A 104 -19.34 7.69 -9.69
C GLN A 104 -18.36 8.62 -8.97
N HIS A 105 -17.63 8.11 -7.95
CA HIS A 105 -16.80 8.94 -7.06
C HIS A 105 -15.39 9.28 -7.59
N GLU A 106 -15.05 8.94 -8.82
CA GLU A 106 -13.74 9.24 -9.38
C GLU A 106 -13.66 10.64 -10.01
N SER A 107 -13.35 11.65 -9.20
CA SER A 107 -13.09 13.00 -9.70
C SER A 107 -11.63 13.25 -10.12
N ALA A 108 -10.67 12.45 -9.64
CA ALA A 108 -9.25 12.76 -9.77
C ALA A 108 -8.44 11.82 -10.69
N GLY A 109 -9.07 10.77 -11.24
CA GLY A 109 -8.38 9.76 -12.06
C GLY A 109 -7.49 8.78 -11.27
N PRO A 110 -7.16 7.61 -11.88
CA PRO A 110 -6.50 6.50 -11.17
C PRO A 110 -5.12 6.83 -10.60
N VAL A 111 -4.30 7.61 -11.31
CA VAL A 111 -2.96 8.02 -10.83
C VAL A 111 -3.08 8.86 -9.56
N MET A 112 -3.96 9.86 -9.58
CA MET A 112 -4.18 10.71 -8.42
C MET A 112 -4.80 9.94 -7.26
N ALA A 113 -5.70 8.99 -7.55
CA ALA A 113 -6.26 8.11 -6.53
C ALA A 113 -5.15 7.29 -5.85
N GLY A 114 -4.23 6.70 -6.61
CA GLY A 114 -3.07 5.98 -6.07
C GLY A 114 -2.18 6.85 -5.20
N LEU A 115 -1.87 8.06 -5.65
CA LEU A 115 -1.07 9.03 -4.90
C LEU A 115 -1.74 9.42 -3.59
N LEU A 116 -3.00 9.85 -3.64
CA LEU A 116 -3.72 10.35 -2.46
C LEU A 116 -4.00 9.24 -1.45
N THR A 117 -4.42 8.05 -1.92
CA THR A 117 -4.69 6.93 -1.01
C THR A 117 -3.42 6.41 -0.34
N SER A 118 -2.28 6.44 -1.02
CA SER A 118 -0.98 6.07 -0.43
C SER A 118 -0.51 7.12 0.58
N ALA A 119 -0.56 8.39 0.20
CA ALA A 119 -0.16 9.50 1.09
C ALA A 119 -1.01 9.56 2.36
N ALA A 120 -2.32 9.28 2.25
CA ALA A 120 -3.25 9.29 3.38
C ALA A 120 -3.30 7.96 4.16
N ASN A 121 -2.64 6.90 3.67
CA ASN A 121 -2.70 5.58 4.30
C ASN A 121 -1.69 5.45 5.44
N PRO A 122 -2.11 5.40 6.71
CA PRO A 122 -1.19 5.27 7.82
C PRO A 122 -0.42 3.93 7.81
N TYR A 123 -1.01 2.84 7.29
CA TYR A 123 -0.31 1.57 7.11
C TYR A 123 0.92 1.72 6.20
N PHE A 124 0.79 2.45 5.10
CA PHE A 124 1.87 2.72 4.16
C PHE A 124 3.08 3.38 4.86
N TRP A 125 2.83 4.42 5.66
CA TRP A 125 3.89 5.11 6.40
C TRP A 125 4.54 4.21 7.45
N LEU A 126 3.74 3.43 8.21
CA LEU A 126 4.27 2.50 9.21
C LEU A 126 5.12 1.40 8.57
N TRP A 127 4.68 0.86 7.43
CA TRP A 127 5.43 -0.16 6.71
C TRP A 127 6.78 0.40 6.22
N TRP A 128 6.78 1.59 5.63
CA TRP A 128 8.01 2.23 5.15
C TRP A 128 8.93 2.69 6.29
N LEU A 129 8.40 3.15 7.42
CA LEU A 129 9.20 3.54 8.59
C LEU A 129 9.78 2.34 9.36
N SER A 130 9.27 1.14 9.15
CA SER A 130 9.73 -0.09 9.80
C SER A 130 10.45 -1.02 8.80
N VAL A 131 9.70 -1.84 8.10
CA VAL A 131 10.23 -2.90 7.23
C VAL A 131 10.93 -2.32 6.01
N GLY A 132 10.28 -1.41 5.29
CA GLY A 132 10.77 -0.85 4.04
C GLY A 132 12.10 -0.10 4.23
N SER A 133 12.18 0.78 5.23
CA SER A 133 13.42 1.52 5.50
C SER A 133 14.57 0.62 5.93
N ALA A 134 14.32 -0.40 6.76
CA ALA A 134 15.36 -1.31 7.22
C ALA A 134 15.99 -2.08 6.05
N LEU A 135 15.17 -2.60 5.15
CA LEU A 135 15.63 -3.35 3.99
C LEU A 135 16.27 -2.46 2.92
N LEU A 136 15.72 -1.27 2.69
CA LEU A 136 16.32 -0.31 1.76
C LEU A 136 17.68 0.19 2.25
N ILE A 137 17.83 0.48 3.55
CA ILE A 137 19.13 0.86 4.15
C ILE A 137 20.12 -0.31 4.05
N ASN A 138 19.67 -1.54 4.27
CA ASN A 138 20.52 -2.72 4.08
C ASN A 138 20.96 -2.85 2.61
N ALA A 139 20.08 -2.69 1.65
CA ALA A 139 20.43 -2.69 0.22
C ALA A 139 21.41 -1.54 -0.11
N LEU A 140 21.18 -0.34 0.45
CA LEU A 140 22.04 0.84 0.26
C LEU A 140 23.45 0.63 0.83
N SER A 141 23.63 -0.18 1.89
CA SER A 141 24.95 -0.52 2.41
C SER A 141 25.81 -1.30 1.42
N GLY A 142 25.19 -2.02 0.48
CA GLY A 142 25.85 -2.66 -0.66
C GLY A 142 26.00 -1.73 -1.88
N GLY A 143 25.58 -0.48 -1.76
CA GLY A 143 25.68 0.57 -2.79
C GLY A 143 24.35 1.02 -3.37
N LEU A 144 24.35 2.23 -3.97
CA LEU A 144 23.14 2.84 -4.53
C LEU A 144 22.48 1.94 -5.60
N LEU A 145 23.27 1.20 -6.39
CA LEU A 145 22.73 0.28 -7.39
C LEU A 145 21.81 -0.77 -6.75
N LEU A 146 22.24 -1.39 -5.63
CA LEU A 146 21.41 -2.40 -4.96
C LEU A 146 20.16 -1.78 -4.34
N ALA A 147 20.23 -0.57 -3.81
CA ALA A 147 19.05 0.16 -3.34
C ALA A 147 18.03 0.41 -4.47
N ILE A 148 18.48 0.82 -5.65
CA ILE A 148 17.62 1.00 -6.83
C ILE A 148 17.03 -0.35 -7.28
N VAL A 149 17.82 -1.41 -7.31
CA VAL A 149 17.36 -2.76 -7.67
C VAL A 149 16.31 -3.27 -6.70
N PHE A 150 16.47 -3.01 -5.39
CA PHE A 150 15.45 -3.32 -4.39
C PHE A 150 14.13 -2.60 -4.69
N MET A 151 14.19 -1.29 -5.00
CA MET A 151 13.00 -0.51 -5.34
C MET A 151 12.31 -1.01 -6.62
N ILE A 152 13.08 -1.38 -7.64
CA ILE A 152 12.53 -1.95 -8.88
C ILE A 152 11.77 -3.26 -8.57
N GLY A 153 12.33 -4.12 -7.72
CA GLY A 153 11.65 -5.33 -7.26
C GLY A 153 10.36 -5.00 -6.50
N HIS A 154 10.41 -4.05 -5.57
CA HIS A 154 9.28 -3.61 -4.77
C HIS A 154 8.15 -3.04 -5.65
N TRP A 155 8.45 -2.10 -6.55
CA TRP A 155 7.49 -1.56 -7.51
C TRP A 155 6.92 -2.64 -8.44
N GLY A 156 7.72 -3.67 -8.74
CA GLY A 156 7.26 -4.85 -9.50
C GLY A 156 6.12 -5.58 -8.78
N ALA A 157 6.17 -5.69 -7.45
CA ALA A 157 5.10 -6.28 -6.65
C ALA A 157 3.81 -5.44 -6.73
N ASP A 158 3.92 -4.11 -6.54
CA ASP A 158 2.78 -3.20 -6.57
C ASP A 158 2.10 -3.21 -7.94
N VAL A 159 2.87 -3.03 -9.01
CA VAL A 159 2.37 -3.06 -10.38
C VAL A 159 1.70 -4.39 -10.69
N SER A 160 2.33 -5.50 -10.31
CA SER A 160 1.79 -6.84 -10.55
C SER A 160 0.48 -7.05 -9.82
N TRP A 161 0.43 -6.70 -8.52
CA TRP A 161 -0.75 -6.90 -7.68
C TRP A 161 -1.93 -6.05 -8.13
N TYR A 162 -1.74 -4.75 -8.24
CA TYR A 162 -2.84 -3.84 -8.60
C TYR A 162 -3.31 -4.05 -10.05
N THR A 163 -2.41 -4.43 -10.97
CA THR A 163 -2.80 -4.82 -12.35
C THR A 163 -3.56 -6.14 -12.35
N PHE A 164 -3.18 -7.12 -11.54
CA PHE A 164 -3.90 -8.36 -11.36
C PHE A 164 -5.33 -8.10 -10.85
N VAL A 165 -5.47 -7.32 -9.78
CA VAL A 165 -6.77 -6.94 -9.22
C VAL A 165 -7.63 -6.21 -10.25
N SER A 166 -7.08 -5.18 -10.91
CA SER A 166 -7.84 -4.39 -11.88
C SER A 166 -8.30 -5.22 -13.07
N THR A 167 -7.46 -6.14 -13.55
CA THR A 167 -7.82 -7.06 -14.63
C THR A 167 -8.95 -8.00 -14.21
N GLY A 168 -8.85 -8.56 -13.00
CA GLY A 168 -9.88 -9.41 -12.42
C GLY A 168 -11.24 -8.69 -12.30
N ILE A 169 -11.22 -7.48 -11.77
CA ILE A 169 -12.43 -6.65 -11.61
C ILE A 169 -13.00 -6.25 -12.98
N ALA A 170 -12.18 -5.74 -13.91
CA ALA A 170 -12.62 -5.28 -15.21
C ALA A 170 -13.29 -6.40 -16.03
N LYS A 171 -12.74 -7.63 -15.96
CA LYS A 171 -13.30 -8.81 -16.65
C LYS A 171 -14.47 -9.43 -15.90
N GLY A 172 -14.44 -9.40 -14.57
CA GLY A 172 -15.42 -10.02 -13.68
C GLY A 172 -16.56 -9.11 -13.22
N LYS A 173 -16.60 -7.84 -13.62
CA LYS A 173 -17.57 -6.85 -13.12
C LYS A 173 -19.04 -7.26 -13.32
N ALA A 174 -19.32 -8.04 -14.35
CA ALA A 174 -20.68 -8.56 -14.61
C ALA A 174 -21.14 -9.61 -13.59
N ILE A 175 -20.19 -10.19 -12.84
CA ILE A 175 -20.44 -11.25 -11.85
C ILE A 175 -20.25 -10.70 -10.43
N LEU A 176 -19.54 -9.57 -10.27
CA LEU A 176 -19.27 -8.97 -8.98
C LEU A 176 -20.56 -8.37 -8.40
N ALA A 177 -21.06 -8.99 -7.34
CA ALA A 177 -22.23 -8.47 -6.60
C ALA A 177 -21.81 -7.40 -5.58
N ASP A 178 -22.72 -6.48 -5.26
CA ASP A 178 -22.53 -5.49 -4.19
C ASP A 178 -22.13 -6.15 -2.86
N THR A 179 -22.65 -7.34 -2.58
CA THR A 179 -22.30 -8.12 -1.40
C THR A 179 -20.81 -8.47 -1.36
N ALA A 180 -20.24 -8.94 -2.48
CA ALA A 180 -18.82 -9.25 -2.56
C ALA A 180 -17.96 -7.98 -2.38
N TYR A 181 -18.36 -6.87 -2.98
CA TYR A 181 -17.69 -5.59 -2.81
C TYR A 181 -17.72 -5.13 -1.34
N ARG A 182 -18.88 -5.21 -0.67
CA ARG A 182 -19.01 -4.90 0.77
C ARG A 182 -18.13 -5.79 1.64
N MET A 183 -18.05 -7.09 1.32
CA MET A 183 -17.18 -8.04 2.04
C MET A 183 -15.70 -7.66 1.90
N ILE A 184 -15.25 -7.30 0.70
CA ILE A 184 -13.86 -6.87 0.46
C ILE A 184 -13.57 -5.60 1.28
N MET A 185 -14.42 -4.59 1.21
CA MET A 185 -14.27 -3.36 2.00
C MET A 185 -14.27 -3.65 3.51
N GLY A 186 -15.18 -4.49 3.98
CA GLY A 186 -15.26 -4.90 5.37
C GLY A 186 -13.97 -5.60 5.83
N ALA A 187 -13.46 -6.53 5.02
CA ALA A 187 -12.19 -7.22 5.28
C ALA A 187 -10.99 -6.25 5.33
N CYS A 188 -10.93 -5.28 4.41
CA CYS A 188 -9.92 -4.21 4.45
C CYS A 188 -10.00 -3.43 5.77
N GLY A 189 -11.20 -3.03 6.18
CA GLY A 189 -11.39 -2.28 7.42
C GLY A 189 -11.02 -3.09 8.67
N ILE A 190 -11.39 -4.37 8.73
CA ILE A 190 -11.00 -5.27 9.82
C ILE A 190 -9.47 -5.40 9.88
N PHE A 191 -8.82 -5.62 8.74
CA PHE A 191 -7.37 -5.69 8.68
C PHE A 191 -6.72 -4.42 9.24
N LEU A 192 -7.19 -3.24 8.83
CA LEU A 192 -6.66 -1.96 9.31
C LEU A 192 -6.83 -1.81 10.83
N VAL A 193 -7.98 -2.21 11.40
CA VAL A 193 -8.22 -2.17 12.86
C VAL A 193 -7.26 -3.11 13.59
N LEU A 194 -7.13 -4.36 13.15
CA LEU A 194 -6.24 -5.34 13.77
C LEU A 194 -4.78 -4.90 13.70
N PHE A 195 -4.37 -4.35 12.56
CA PHE A 195 -3.02 -3.84 12.38
C PHE A 195 -2.76 -2.59 13.23
N GLY A 196 -3.75 -1.71 13.34
CA GLY A 196 -3.68 -0.56 14.25
C GLY A 196 -3.52 -0.96 15.71
N ILE A 197 -4.25 -1.98 16.16
CA ILE A 197 -4.09 -2.55 17.51
C ILE A 197 -2.69 -3.13 17.69
N TYR A 198 -2.18 -3.87 16.71
CA TYR A 198 -0.82 -4.42 16.73
C TYR A 198 0.25 -3.32 16.90
N TYR A 199 0.15 -2.22 16.14
CA TYR A 199 1.08 -1.10 16.27
C TYR A 199 0.95 -0.35 17.60
N LEU A 200 -0.27 -0.20 18.12
CA LEU A 200 -0.47 0.38 19.46
C LEU A 200 0.12 -0.49 20.57
N ALA A 201 0.01 -1.80 20.44
CA ALA A 201 0.52 -2.73 21.46
C ALA A 201 2.05 -2.88 21.38
N GLY A 202 2.64 -2.77 20.18
CA GLY A 202 4.07 -3.03 19.92
C GLY A 202 5.03 -2.35 20.91
N PRO A 203 4.92 -1.05 21.19
CA PRO A 203 5.79 -0.36 22.15
C PRO A 203 5.71 -0.87 23.60
N PHE A 204 4.66 -1.62 23.96
CA PHE A 204 4.39 -2.10 25.31
C PHE A 204 4.57 -3.62 25.45
N LEU A 205 4.85 -4.31 24.33
CA LEU A 205 5.17 -5.74 24.35
C LEU A 205 6.68 -5.95 24.56
N PRO A 206 7.08 -7.02 25.33
CA PRO A 206 8.49 -7.32 25.60
C PRO A 206 9.26 -7.73 24.36
#